data_6c37441e0ff9e5e30773ccc2185f4c97
#
_entry.id   6c37441e0ff9e5e30773ccc2185f4c97
#
_cell.length_a   1.000
_cell.length_b   1.000
_cell.length_c   1.000
_cell.angle_alpha   90.00
_cell.angle_beta   90.00
_cell.angle_gamma   90.00
#
_symmetry.space_group_name_H-M   'P 1'
#
loop_
_entity.id
_entity.type
_entity.pdbx_description
1 polymer ?
#
loop_
_entity_poly.entity_id
_entity_poly.type
_entity_poly.pdbx_seq_one_letter_code
_entity_poly.pdbx_strand_id
1 'polypeptide(L)'
;HRTFPKLGMGSSGKKLTINEIALLRQLDIDHYRIEAYLGRPLWKSSLLQSIAEAKKLGWPVELVLFLPADLSMVMKQFAELIAPQAQQIRFVLLLPETGSTTDIHLFETACPILKQVLPNVAIGAGTNAYFAEVNRNRIDSAIPEFMSWSLNPQVHAFDNLSMVETFEAQKAMITSTKLIWPGKAVH
;
A
#
# COMPACT_ATOMS: atom_id res chain seq x y z
N HIS A 1 -22.51 12.42 -10.98
CA HIS A 1 -22.19 10.98 -10.89
C HIS A 1 -21.17 10.79 -9.76
N ARG A 2 -21.51 10.01 -8.76
CA ARG A 2 -20.54 9.56 -7.75
C ARG A 2 -19.92 8.27 -8.28
N THR A 3 -18.62 8.28 -8.54
CA THR A 3 -17.87 7.07 -8.85
C THR A 3 -17.62 6.29 -7.55
N PHE A 4 -17.87 5.00 -7.59
CA PHE A 4 -17.50 4.10 -6.49
C PHE A 4 -15.97 4.07 -6.36
N PRO A 5 -15.41 4.03 -5.14
CA PRO A 5 -13.97 3.89 -4.97
C PRO A 5 -13.49 2.56 -5.55
N LYS A 6 -12.25 2.54 -6.02
CA LYS A 6 -11.62 1.32 -6.50
C LYS A 6 -11.34 0.38 -5.34
N LEU A 7 -11.64 -0.90 -5.54
CA LEU A 7 -11.46 -1.92 -4.50
C LEU A 7 -10.20 -2.74 -4.80
N GLY A 8 -9.32 -2.85 -3.82
CA GLY A 8 -8.18 -3.77 -3.84
C GLY A 8 -8.43 -5.00 -2.97
N MET A 9 -7.72 -6.08 -3.27
CA MET A 9 -7.70 -7.29 -2.45
C MET A 9 -6.28 -7.59 -2.01
N GLY A 10 -6.09 -7.82 -0.70
CA GLY A 10 -4.80 -8.20 -0.14
C GLY A 10 -4.41 -9.64 -0.44
N SER A 11 -3.12 -9.85 -0.75
CA SER A 11 -2.55 -11.20 -0.86
C SER A 11 -2.63 -11.93 0.48
N SER A 12 -3.04 -13.20 0.45
CA SER A 12 -3.06 -14.04 1.65
C SER A 12 -1.65 -14.51 2.09
N GLY A 13 -0.63 -14.29 1.27
CA GLY A 13 0.71 -14.85 1.45
C GLY A 13 0.80 -16.36 1.22
N LYS A 14 -0.31 -17.03 0.91
CA LYS A 14 -0.39 -18.46 0.58
C LYS A 14 -0.60 -18.61 -0.92
N LYS A 15 -0.02 -19.65 -1.50
CA LYS A 15 -0.21 -19.96 -2.93
C LYS A 15 -1.66 -20.28 -3.23
N LEU A 16 -2.27 -19.54 -4.14
CA LEU A 16 -3.63 -19.75 -4.59
C LEU A 16 -3.73 -21.01 -5.47
N THR A 17 -4.78 -21.79 -5.23
CA THR A 17 -5.15 -22.92 -6.09
C THR A 17 -5.81 -22.45 -7.39
N ILE A 18 -5.92 -23.33 -8.37
CA ILE A 18 -6.60 -23.03 -9.65
C ILE A 18 -8.07 -22.63 -9.42
N ASN A 19 -8.75 -23.31 -8.49
CA ASN A 19 -10.16 -23.03 -8.18
C ASN A 19 -10.32 -21.66 -7.49
N GLU A 20 -9.45 -21.30 -6.56
CA GLU A 20 -9.45 -19.97 -5.92
C GLU A 20 -9.22 -18.85 -6.94
N ILE A 21 -8.27 -19.03 -7.86
CA ILE A 21 -8.03 -18.07 -8.95
C ILE A 21 -9.28 -17.92 -9.83
N ALA A 22 -9.94 -19.02 -10.17
CA ALA A 22 -11.16 -19.00 -10.99
C ALA A 22 -12.32 -18.28 -10.28
N LEU A 23 -12.47 -18.44 -8.97
CA LEU A 23 -13.46 -17.74 -8.16
C LEU A 23 -13.14 -16.25 -8.02
N LEU A 24 -11.88 -15.91 -7.70
CA LEU A 24 -11.45 -14.53 -7.52
C LEU A 24 -11.59 -13.70 -8.79
N ARG A 25 -11.36 -14.29 -9.96
CA ARG A 25 -11.55 -13.62 -11.26
C ARG A 25 -13.00 -13.18 -11.54
N GLN A 26 -13.97 -13.71 -10.82
CA GLN A 26 -15.38 -13.29 -10.95
C GLN A 26 -15.70 -12.03 -10.15
N LEU A 27 -14.77 -11.56 -9.30
CA LEU A 27 -14.92 -10.35 -8.51
C LEU A 27 -14.48 -9.14 -9.32
N ASP A 28 -15.20 -8.02 -9.15
CA ASP A 28 -14.84 -6.72 -9.72
C ASP A 28 -13.80 -6.04 -8.81
N ILE A 29 -12.56 -6.52 -8.89
CA ILE A 29 -11.42 -6.04 -8.10
C ILE A 29 -10.47 -5.27 -9.02
N ASP A 30 -10.10 -4.05 -8.62
CA ASP A 30 -9.25 -3.16 -9.40
C ASP A 30 -7.76 -3.52 -9.30
N HIS A 31 -7.30 -3.99 -8.13
CA HIS A 31 -5.88 -4.30 -7.92
C HIS A 31 -5.63 -5.33 -6.82
N TYR A 32 -4.44 -5.94 -6.86
CA TYR A 32 -3.96 -6.90 -5.87
C TYR A 32 -2.89 -6.24 -4.98
N ARG A 33 -3.18 -6.12 -3.69
CA ARG A 33 -2.27 -5.54 -2.70
C ARG A 33 -1.32 -6.59 -2.17
N ILE A 34 -0.03 -6.34 -2.29
CA ILE A 34 1.05 -7.21 -1.84
C ILE A 34 1.88 -6.49 -0.79
N GLU A 35 2.03 -7.08 0.39
CA GLU A 35 2.90 -6.60 1.44
C GLU A 35 4.24 -7.31 1.39
N ALA A 36 5.33 -6.55 1.28
CA ALA A 36 6.70 -7.07 1.22
C ALA A 36 7.56 -6.47 2.33
N TYR A 37 7.97 -7.31 3.28
CA TYR A 37 8.85 -6.95 4.39
C TYR A 37 10.30 -7.21 3.98
N LEU A 38 11.01 -6.18 3.54
CA LEU A 38 12.31 -6.34 2.88
C LEU A 38 13.46 -6.76 3.82
N GLY A 39 13.30 -6.56 5.12
CA GLY A 39 14.25 -7.05 6.14
C GLY A 39 14.06 -8.52 6.52
N ARG A 40 12.95 -9.16 6.10
CA ARG A 40 12.66 -10.55 6.48
C ARG A 40 13.30 -11.57 5.54
N PRO A 41 13.69 -12.76 6.02
CA PRO A 41 14.09 -13.86 5.15
C PRO A 41 13.01 -14.20 4.12
N LEU A 42 13.41 -14.64 2.93
CA LEU A 42 12.52 -15.11 1.85
C LEU A 42 11.60 -14.05 1.24
N TRP A 43 11.77 -12.75 1.54
CA TRP A 43 10.92 -11.70 0.98
C TRP A 43 10.90 -11.72 -0.56
N LYS A 44 12.04 -12.04 -1.21
CA LYS A 44 12.15 -12.11 -2.67
C LYS A 44 11.23 -13.17 -3.27
N SER A 45 11.28 -14.40 -2.74
CA SER A 45 10.47 -15.51 -3.21
C SER A 45 8.97 -15.27 -2.96
N SER A 46 8.62 -14.73 -1.77
CA SER A 46 7.24 -14.40 -1.43
C SER A 46 6.67 -13.30 -2.33
N LEU A 47 7.45 -12.25 -2.59
CA LEU A 47 7.05 -11.17 -3.49
C LEU A 47 6.82 -11.68 -4.92
N LEU A 48 7.76 -12.43 -5.49
CA LEU A 48 7.63 -12.98 -6.84
C LEU A 48 6.45 -13.94 -6.96
N GLN A 49 6.19 -14.76 -5.94
CA GLN A 49 5.00 -15.63 -5.90
C GLN A 49 3.72 -14.80 -5.98
N SER A 50 3.57 -13.78 -5.13
CA SER A 50 2.37 -12.93 -5.11
C SER A 50 2.20 -12.14 -6.41
N ILE A 51 3.28 -11.66 -7.03
CA ILE A 51 3.21 -11.01 -8.36
C ILE A 51 2.77 -12.01 -9.43
N ALA A 52 3.26 -13.25 -9.39
CA ALA A 52 2.81 -14.29 -10.32
C ALA A 52 1.33 -14.64 -10.14
N GLU A 53 0.79 -14.56 -8.92
CA GLU A 53 -0.63 -14.71 -8.63
C GLU A 53 -1.45 -13.54 -9.20
N ALA A 54 -1.01 -12.30 -8.99
CA ALA A 54 -1.63 -11.11 -9.56
C ALA A 54 -1.72 -11.20 -11.10
N LYS A 55 -0.65 -11.68 -11.75
CA LYS A 55 -0.65 -11.94 -13.21
C LYS A 55 -1.72 -12.96 -13.61
N LYS A 56 -1.84 -14.06 -12.86
CA LYS A 56 -2.88 -15.07 -13.13
C LYS A 56 -4.28 -14.52 -12.92
N LEU A 57 -4.48 -13.62 -11.94
CA LEU A 57 -5.74 -12.95 -11.70
C LEU A 57 -6.05 -11.89 -12.78
N GLY A 58 -5.05 -11.37 -13.47
CA GLY A 58 -5.17 -10.27 -14.43
C GLY A 58 -5.28 -8.91 -13.73
N TRP A 59 -4.87 -8.81 -12.47
CA TRP A 59 -4.97 -7.60 -11.68
C TRP A 59 -3.62 -6.88 -11.58
N PRO A 60 -3.56 -5.55 -11.72
CA PRO A 60 -2.37 -4.77 -11.42
C PRO A 60 -2.06 -4.84 -9.92
N VAL A 61 -0.82 -4.53 -9.57
CA VAL A 61 -0.30 -4.68 -8.21
C VAL A 61 -0.15 -3.32 -7.51
N GLU A 62 -0.66 -3.23 -6.29
CA GLU A 62 -0.25 -2.26 -5.29
C GLU A 62 0.80 -2.93 -4.39
N LEU A 63 2.01 -2.37 -4.33
CA LEU A 63 3.05 -2.83 -3.42
C LEU A 63 3.06 -2.00 -2.15
N VAL A 64 3.02 -2.66 -0.99
CA VAL A 64 3.34 -2.05 0.30
C VAL A 64 4.70 -2.57 0.73
N LEU A 65 5.69 -1.70 0.72
CA LEU A 65 7.06 -2.03 1.08
C LEU A 65 7.30 -1.65 2.53
N PHE A 66 7.47 -2.66 3.38
CA PHE A 66 7.97 -2.48 4.73
C PHE A 66 9.50 -2.50 4.68
N LEU A 67 10.09 -1.35 5.02
CA LEU A 67 11.50 -1.06 4.84
C LEU A 67 12.25 -1.17 6.16
N PRO A 68 13.38 -1.92 6.22
CA PRO A 68 14.26 -1.93 7.38
C PRO A 68 14.99 -0.59 7.54
N ALA A 69 15.61 -0.37 8.70
CA ALA A 69 16.35 0.87 8.97
C ALA A 69 17.56 1.07 8.02
N ASP A 70 18.26 -0.01 7.65
CA ASP A 70 19.32 0.04 6.63
C ASP A 70 18.75 -0.31 5.25
N LEU A 71 18.64 0.71 4.40
CA LEU A 71 18.07 0.62 3.05
C LEU A 71 19.10 0.35 1.96
N SER A 72 20.39 0.57 2.22
CA SER A 72 21.41 0.71 1.17
C SER A 72 21.51 -0.50 0.24
N MET A 73 21.58 -1.68 0.82
CA MET A 73 21.72 -2.93 0.04
C MET A 73 20.35 -3.48 -0.39
N VAL A 74 19.36 -3.43 0.48
CA VAL A 74 18.06 -4.06 0.22
C VAL A 74 17.30 -3.36 -0.90
N MET A 75 17.39 -2.04 -0.98
CA MET A 75 16.72 -1.27 -2.06
C MET A 75 17.34 -1.55 -3.43
N LYS A 76 18.66 -1.73 -3.50
CA LYS A 76 19.30 -2.15 -4.76
C LYS A 76 18.81 -3.52 -5.20
N GLN A 77 18.80 -4.49 -4.30
CA GLN A 77 18.28 -5.83 -4.58
C GLN A 77 16.79 -5.82 -4.97
N PHE A 78 16.00 -4.97 -4.33
CA PHE A 78 14.60 -4.80 -4.68
C PHE A 78 14.44 -4.20 -6.08
N ALA A 79 15.19 -3.15 -6.41
CA ALA A 79 15.14 -2.51 -7.72
C ALA A 79 15.49 -3.49 -8.86
N GLU A 80 16.54 -4.29 -8.69
CA GLU A 80 16.91 -5.35 -9.64
C GLU A 80 15.80 -6.40 -9.81
N LEU A 81 15.15 -6.81 -8.71
CA LEU A 81 14.09 -7.80 -8.72
C LEU A 81 12.81 -7.29 -9.37
N ILE A 82 12.43 -6.02 -9.12
CA ILE A 82 11.16 -5.47 -9.56
C ILE A 82 11.18 -4.92 -10.98
N ALA A 83 12.32 -4.50 -11.50
CA ALA A 83 12.43 -3.90 -12.83
C ALA A 83 11.78 -4.75 -13.94
N PRO A 84 11.94 -6.08 -14.02
CA PRO A 84 11.24 -6.92 -15.00
C PRO A 84 9.73 -7.01 -14.80
N GLN A 85 9.21 -6.57 -13.66
CA GLN A 85 7.79 -6.61 -13.28
C GLN A 85 7.14 -5.22 -13.32
N ALA A 86 7.86 -4.18 -13.73
CA ALA A 86 7.44 -2.77 -13.64
C ALA A 86 6.04 -2.51 -14.22
N GLN A 87 5.69 -3.12 -15.34
CA GLN A 87 4.38 -2.97 -15.98
C GLN A 87 3.21 -3.51 -15.16
N GLN A 88 3.49 -4.41 -14.20
CA GLN A 88 2.47 -4.95 -13.31
C GLN A 88 2.19 -4.03 -12.12
N ILE A 89 3.14 -3.15 -11.78
CA ILE A 89 3.08 -2.31 -10.58
C ILE A 89 2.36 -1.01 -10.91
N ARG A 90 1.35 -0.69 -10.12
CA ARG A 90 0.53 0.52 -10.28
C ARG A 90 0.81 1.57 -9.20
N PHE A 91 0.99 1.12 -7.95
CA PHE A 91 1.24 1.96 -6.79
C PHE A 91 2.30 1.32 -5.90
N VAL A 92 3.09 2.15 -5.21
CA VAL A 92 4.01 1.72 -4.15
C VAL A 92 3.76 2.58 -2.91
N LEU A 93 3.43 1.94 -1.79
CA LEU A 93 3.35 2.57 -0.48
C LEU A 93 4.60 2.22 0.31
N LEU A 94 5.29 3.21 0.87
CA LEU A 94 6.48 3.03 1.69
C LEU A 94 6.12 3.12 3.16
N LEU A 95 6.45 2.09 3.93
CA LEU A 95 6.25 2.02 5.37
C LEU A 95 7.53 1.53 6.05
N PRO A 96 7.83 1.95 7.28
CA PRO A 96 8.93 1.37 8.05
C PRO A 96 8.56 -0.02 8.57
N GLU A 97 9.52 -0.95 8.66
CA GLU A 97 9.32 -2.23 9.35
C GLU A 97 9.16 -2.05 10.87
N THR A 98 9.82 -1.05 11.43
CA THR A 98 9.73 -0.65 12.83
C THR A 98 9.22 0.77 12.92
N GLY A 99 8.12 0.96 13.62
CA GLY A 99 7.41 2.24 13.65
C GLY A 99 6.03 2.15 13.01
N SER A 100 5.31 3.26 13.00
CA SER A 100 3.92 3.28 12.52
C SER A 100 3.71 4.09 11.26
N THR A 101 4.60 5.02 10.94
CA THR A 101 4.37 6.03 9.89
C THR A 101 5.62 6.24 9.05
N THR A 102 5.44 6.46 7.76
CA THR A 102 6.52 6.86 6.87
C THR A 102 7.12 8.19 7.33
N ASP A 103 8.41 8.21 7.60
CA ASP A 103 9.15 9.45 7.84
C ASP A 103 9.79 9.99 6.55
N ILE A 104 10.20 11.26 6.59
CA ILE A 104 10.79 11.95 5.43
C ILE A 104 12.09 11.29 4.98
N HIS A 105 12.95 10.89 5.91
CA HIS A 105 14.26 10.33 5.59
C HIS A 105 14.15 8.99 4.86
N LEU A 106 13.26 8.11 5.34
CA LEU A 106 12.94 6.85 4.68
C LEU A 106 12.43 7.10 3.25
N PHE A 107 11.51 8.07 3.09
CA PHE A 107 10.92 8.37 1.79
C PHE A 107 11.96 8.95 0.81
N GLU A 108 12.74 9.93 1.23
CA GLU A 108 13.78 10.57 0.40
C GLU A 108 14.89 9.61 -0.01
N THR A 109 15.17 8.59 0.81
CA THR A 109 16.17 7.57 0.48
C THR A 109 15.62 6.55 -0.51
N ALA A 110 14.39 6.06 -0.32
CA ALA A 110 13.83 4.98 -1.14
C ALA A 110 13.24 5.46 -2.47
N CYS A 111 12.56 6.61 -2.47
CA CYS A 111 11.82 7.10 -3.62
C CYS A 111 12.68 7.31 -4.88
N PRO A 112 13.88 7.93 -4.83
CA PRO A 112 14.72 8.09 -6.01
C PRO A 112 15.14 6.75 -6.64
N ILE A 113 15.44 5.74 -5.82
CA ILE A 113 15.83 4.40 -6.30
C ILE A 113 14.64 3.74 -7.01
N LEU A 114 13.45 3.86 -6.43
CA LEU A 114 12.23 3.31 -7.05
C LEU A 114 11.90 4.02 -8.36
N LYS A 115 12.01 5.33 -8.44
CA LYS A 115 11.72 6.09 -9.66
C LYS A 115 12.67 5.77 -10.82
N GLN A 116 13.88 5.26 -10.57
CA GLN A 116 14.77 4.77 -11.63
C GLN A 116 14.19 3.53 -12.33
N VAL A 117 13.53 2.63 -11.61
CA VAL A 117 13.00 1.36 -12.16
C VAL A 117 11.49 1.39 -12.38
N LEU A 118 10.79 2.29 -11.71
CA LEU A 118 9.33 2.48 -11.75
C LEU A 118 8.98 3.95 -12.02
N PRO A 119 9.42 4.56 -13.14
CA PRO A 119 9.31 6.01 -13.36
C PRO A 119 7.87 6.54 -13.37
N ASN A 120 6.92 5.73 -13.83
CA ASN A 120 5.51 6.12 -13.99
C ASN A 120 4.61 5.61 -12.86
N VAL A 121 5.18 4.96 -11.83
CA VAL A 121 4.42 4.42 -10.69
C VAL A 121 4.32 5.48 -9.60
N ALA A 122 3.11 5.71 -9.10
CA ALA A 122 2.90 6.62 -7.99
C ALA A 122 3.46 6.02 -6.68
N ILE A 123 4.22 6.84 -5.93
CA ILE A 123 4.83 6.45 -4.66
C ILE A 123 4.19 7.26 -3.53
N GLY A 124 3.61 6.57 -2.58
CA GLY A 124 2.88 7.14 -1.46
C GLY A 124 3.56 6.92 -0.12
N ALA A 125 3.07 7.69 0.84
CA ALA A 125 3.43 7.62 2.25
C ALA A 125 2.19 7.41 3.12
N GLY A 126 2.37 7.00 4.36
CA GLY A 126 1.24 6.81 5.26
C GLY A 126 1.55 5.93 6.46
N THR A 127 0.57 5.12 6.83
CA THR A 127 0.67 4.20 7.96
C THR A 127 -0.15 2.94 7.71
N ASN A 128 0.28 1.82 8.30
CA ASN A 128 -0.55 0.63 8.46
C ASN A 128 -1.40 0.65 9.76
N ALA A 129 -1.30 1.74 10.51
CA ALA A 129 -2.16 2.06 11.64
C ALA A 129 -3.29 3.02 11.21
N TYR A 130 -3.90 3.72 12.14
CA TYR A 130 -5.05 4.57 11.88
C TYR A 130 -4.65 6.00 11.50
N PHE A 131 -5.59 6.75 10.94
CA PHE A 131 -5.41 8.16 10.54
C PHE A 131 -4.78 9.03 11.63
N ALA A 132 -5.04 8.76 12.90
CA ALA A 132 -4.44 9.49 14.02
C ALA A 132 -2.91 9.49 13.98
N GLU A 133 -2.28 8.39 13.57
CA GLU A 133 -0.81 8.30 13.47
C GLU A 133 -0.25 9.18 12.33
N VAL A 134 -0.88 9.14 11.17
CA VAL A 134 -0.52 10.04 10.04
C VAL A 134 -0.71 11.50 10.44
N ASN A 135 -1.77 11.81 11.18
CA ASN A 135 -2.05 13.18 11.61
C ASN A 135 -1.06 13.70 12.68
N ARG A 136 -0.53 12.82 13.52
CA ARG A 136 0.52 13.16 14.52
C ARG A 136 1.90 13.31 13.91
N ASN A 137 2.23 12.42 12.97
CA ASN A 137 3.55 12.31 12.35
C ASN A 137 3.44 12.69 10.86
N ARG A 138 3.25 13.98 10.58
CA ARG A 138 3.00 14.46 9.22
C ARG A 138 4.31 14.49 8.43
N ILE A 139 4.30 13.87 7.26
CA ILE A 139 5.33 14.02 6.25
C ILE A 139 5.08 15.31 5.44
N ASP A 140 6.13 15.94 4.91
CA ASP A 140 5.97 17.11 4.05
C ASP A 140 5.05 16.81 2.86
N SER A 141 4.11 17.73 2.60
CA SER A 141 3.07 17.56 1.59
C SER A 141 3.59 17.52 0.15
N ALA A 142 4.78 18.05 -0.11
CA ALA A 142 5.36 18.10 -1.46
C ALA A 142 5.80 16.72 -1.97
N ILE A 143 6.15 15.80 -1.09
CA ILE A 143 6.92 14.60 -1.43
C ILE A 143 6.04 13.41 -1.88
N PRO A 144 5.07 12.87 -1.10
CA PRO A 144 4.30 11.72 -1.52
C PRO A 144 3.29 12.06 -2.61
N GLU A 145 3.03 11.12 -3.53
CA GLU A 145 2.02 11.29 -4.58
C GLU A 145 0.62 10.91 -4.09
N PHE A 146 0.53 10.08 -3.06
CA PHE A 146 -0.72 9.75 -2.36
C PHE A 146 -0.47 9.48 -0.87
N MET A 147 -1.54 9.53 -0.08
CA MET A 147 -1.53 9.20 1.35
C MET A 147 -2.38 7.96 1.63
N SER A 148 -1.93 7.13 2.57
CA SER A 148 -2.62 5.89 2.95
C SER A 148 -2.68 5.72 4.47
N TRP A 149 -3.80 5.18 4.96
CA TRP A 149 -3.95 4.71 6.33
C TRP A 149 -4.93 3.55 6.42
N SER A 150 -4.85 2.78 7.49
CA SER A 150 -5.80 1.70 7.74
C SER A 150 -7.08 2.21 8.39
N LEU A 151 -8.19 1.58 8.06
CA LEU A 151 -9.48 1.80 8.70
C LEU A 151 -9.98 0.47 9.28
N ASN A 152 -10.33 0.50 10.57
CA ASN A 152 -11.03 -0.59 11.22
C ASN A 152 -12.20 -0.01 12.04
N PRO A 153 -13.45 -0.25 11.64
CA PRO A 153 -14.61 0.26 12.37
C PRO A 153 -14.85 -0.46 13.71
N GLN A 154 -14.15 -1.55 13.99
CA GLN A 154 -14.33 -2.41 15.16
C GLN A 154 -13.22 -2.25 16.22
N VAL A 155 -12.53 -1.11 16.26
CA VAL A 155 -11.41 -0.92 17.21
C VAL A 155 -11.87 -0.96 18.67
N HIS A 156 -13.04 -0.38 18.98
CA HIS A 156 -13.52 -0.21 20.34
C HIS A 156 -14.93 -0.77 20.56
N ALA A 157 -15.67 -1.08 19.51
CA ALA A 157 -17.04 -1.58 19.60
C ALA A 157 -17.33 -2.55 18.45
N PHE A 158 -18.14 -3.57 18.72
CA PHE A 158 -18.42 -4.67 17.80
C PHE A 158 -19.89 -4.79 17.40
N ASP A 159 -20.75 -3.93 17.95
CA ASP A 159 -22.14 -3.87 17.58
C ASP A 159 -22.38 -3.15 16.25
N ASN A 160 -23.45 -3.50 15.57
CA ASN A 160 -23.75 -2.97 14.24
C ASN A 160 -23.92 -1.44 14.21
N LEU A 161 -24.48 -0.84 15.26
CA LEU A 161 -24.70 0.59 15.32
C LEU A 161 -23.38 1.34 15.38
N SER A 162 -22.49 0.95 16.29
CA SER A 162 -21.15 1.54 16.39
C SER A 162 -20.33 1.39 15.11
N MET A 163 -20.45 0.25 14.41
CA MET A 163 -19.79 0.06 13.11
C MET A 163 -20.29 1.06 12.07
N VAL A 164 -21.62 1.22 11.97
CA VAL A 164 -22.23 2.15 11.00
C VAL A 164 -21.86 3.60 11.32
N GLU A 165 -21.93 4.00 12.58
CA GLU A 165 -21.56 5.35 13.03
C GLU A 165 -20.08 5.66 12.77
N THR A 166 -19.18 4.68 12.91
CA THR A 166 -17.75 4.84 12.62
C THR A 166 -17.51 5.21 11.15
N PHE A 167 -18.36 4.78 10.22
CA PHE A 167 -18.21 5.15 8.81
C PHE A 167 -18.40 6.65 8.55
N GLU A 168 -19.15 7.38 9.38
CA GLU A 168 -19.28 8.83 9.25
C GLU A 168 -17.96 9.55 9.48
N ALA A 169 -17.09 9.03 10.35
CA ALA A 169 -15.75 9.56 10.60
C ALA A 169 -14.84 9.54 9.37
N GLN A 170 -15.05 8.64 8.41
CA GLN A 170 -14.25 8.55 7.19
C GLN A 170 -14.29 9.85 6.39
N LYS A 171 -15.48 10.49 6.30
CA LYS A 171 -15.62 11.77 5.60
C LYS A 171 -14.76 12.85 6.24
N ALA A 172 -14.70 12.89 7.57
CA ALA A 172 -13.88 13.85 8.31
C ALA A 172 -12.38 13.57 8.11
N MET A 173 -11.97 12.30 8.14
CA MET A 173 -10.58 11.90 7.88
C MET A 173 -10.13 12.28 6.46
N ILE A 174 -10.92 11.97 5.44
CA ILE A 174 -10.64 12.35 4.05
C ILE A 174 -10.57 13.87 3.88
N THR A 175 -11.49 14.61 4.50
CA THR A 175 -11.50 16.08 4.47
C THR A 175 -10.23 16.63 5.11
N SER A 176 -9.85 16.13 6.27
CA SER A 176 -8.63 16.52 6.98
C SER A 176 -7.38 16.21 6.16
N THR A 177 -7.32 15.03 5.54
CA THR A 177 -6.21 14.66 4.65
C THR A 177 -6.07 15.62 3.48
N LYS A 178 -7.16 15.99 2.83
CA LYS A 178 -7.16 16.95 1.71
C LYS A 178 -6.75 18.36 2.12
N LEU A 179 -6.98 18.74 3.38
CA LEU A 179 -6.50 20.01 3.93
C LEU A 179 -5.00 19.97 4.25
N ILE A 180 -4.53 18.85 4.81
CA ILE A 180 -3.12 18.69 5.21
C ILE A 180 -2.24 18.43 3.97
N TRP A 181 -2.70 17.62 3.03
CA TRP A 181 -2.01 17.25 1.78
C TRP A 181 -2.88 17.58 0.56
N PRO A 182 -2.97 18.87 0.19
CA PRO A 182 -3.81 19.30 -0.92
C PRO A 182 -3.38 18.69 -2.25
N GLY A 183 -4.35 18.22 -3.02
CA GLY A 183 -4.11 17.60 -4.33
C GLY A 183 -3.63 16.15 -4.31
N LYS A 184 -3.35 15.57 -3.13
CA LYS A 184 -2.94 14.16 -3.04
C LYS A 184 -4.14 13.22 -3.09
N ALA A 185 -3.95 12.08 -3.77
CA ALA A 185 -4.91 10.98 -3.71
C ALA A 185 -4.88 10.33 -2.31
N VAL A 186 -5.96 9.62 -1.99
CA VAL A 186 -6.10 8.87 -0.72
C VAL A 186 -6.36 7.40 -1.09
N HIS A 187 -5.58 6.53 -0.47
CA HIS A 187 -5.66 5.08 -0.61
C HIS A 187 -5.94 4.40 0.73
#